data_9ccea6fdcf9729f7aea18ccedd2ea021
#
_entry.id   9ccea6fdcf9729f7aea18ccedd2ea021
#
_cell.length_a   1.000
_cell.length_b   1.000
_cell.length_c   1.000
_cell.angle_alpha   90.00
_cell.angle_beta   90.00
_cell.angle_gamma   90.00
#
_symmetry.space_group_name_H-M   'P 1'
#
loop_
_entity.id
_entity.type
_entity.pdbx_description
1 polymer ?
#
loop_
_entity_poly.entity_id
_entity_poly.type
_entity_poly.pdbx_seq_one_letter_code
_entity_poly.pdbx_strand_id
1 'polypeptide(L)'
;ASNAGKSGGEFFTPAEVSELLTRLGTVGKTSINKVYDPACGSGSLLLKVIKVLGKDAVRKGFYGQEINITTYNLCRINMFLHDIDYDKFSVACDDTLTSPQHWDDEPFELIVSNPPYSIKWAGDDNPILINDPRFAPAGVLAPKSKADMAFIMHSLAWLASNGTAAIVCFPGIMYRSGAEKKIRQYLIDNNFIDSIIQLPDNLFFGTSIATCIMVLKKCKTDNKTLFIDASNECIKVTNNNKLTPENIQKIVDTFAKREEVPHFSHLAAYEEIVKNDYNLSVSTYVEQEDTREVIDIVKLNAEIEEIVKREEELREAIRNIIAEIEVGK
;
A
#
# COMPACT_ATOMS: atom_id res chain seq x y z
N ALA A 1 3.06 -23.25 -1.26
CA ALA A 1 2.55 -21.91 -0.96
C ALA A 1 1.19 -21.58 -1.61
N SER A 2 0.74 -22.35 -2.62
CA SER A 2 -0.49 -22.00 -3.39
C SER A 2 -1.82 -22.44 -2.76
N ASN A 3 -1.82 -23.14 -1.63
CA ASN A 3 -3.02 -23.70 -1.00
C ASN A 3 -3.25 -23.30 0.47
N ALA A 4 -2.45 -22.41 1.04
CA ALA A 4 -2.65 -21.90 2.39
C ALA A 4 -3.42 -20.56 2.32
N GLY A 5 -4.67 -20.55 2.78
CA GLY A 5 -5.42 -19.34 3.11
C GLY A 5 -6.22 -18.72 1.97
N LYS A 6 -7.39 -19.31 1.68
CA LYS A 6 -8.51 -18.58 1.06
C LYS A 6 -9.51 -18.17 2.14
N SER A 7 -9.07 -17.42 3.14
CA SER A 7 -9.95 -16.53 3.88
C SER A 7 -9.80 -15.15 3.22
N GLY A 8 -10.90 -14.58 2.74
CA GLY A 8 -10.86 -13.37 1.92
C GLY A 8 -10.18 -12.23 2.67
N GLY A 9 -9.15 -11.65 2.05
CA GLY A 9 -8.43 -10.49 2.54
C GLY A 9 -6.97 -10.71 2.96
N GLU A 10 -6.49 -11.94 3.07
CA GLU A 10 -5.09 -12.23 3.40
C GLU A 10 -4.27 -12.41 2.12
N PHE A 11 -3.28 -11.55 1.91
CA PHE A 11 -2.36 -11.61 0.77
C PHE A 11 -0.92 -11.63 1.25
N PHE A 12 -0.11 -12.53 0.70
CA PHE A 12 1.33 -12.52 0.93
C PHE A 12 1.95 -11.24 0.37
N THR A 13 2.68 -10.52 1.23
CA THR A 13 3.36 -9.29 0.82
C THR A 13 4.54 -9.62 -0.10
N PRO A 14 4.60 -9.09 -1.33
CA PRO A 14 5.76 -9.25 -2.20
C PRO A 14 7.04 -8.75 -1.54
N ALA A 15 8.17 -9.39 -1.84
CA ALA A 15 9.45 -9.08 -1.22
C ALA A 15 9.91 -7.64 -1.48
N GLU A 16 9.61 -7.09 -2.65
CA GLU A 16 9.88 -5.72 -3.05
C GLU A 16 9.02 -4.70 -2.29
N VAL A 17 7.74 -5.02 -2.02
CA VAL A 17 6.87 -4.16 -1.19
C VAL A 17 7.36 -4.17 0.25
N SER A 18 7.75 -5.35 0.78
CA SER A 18 8.35 -5.46 2.12
C SER A 18 9.63 -4.63 2.25
N GLU A 19 10.45 -4.59 1.20
CA GLU A 19 11.64 -3.75 1.14
C GLU A 19 11.29 -2.26 1.13
N LEU A 20 10.33 -1.87 0.31
CA LEU A 20 9.86 -0.48 0.24
C LEU A 20 9.34 0.00 1.59
N LEU A 21 8.46 -0.77 2.27
CA LEU A 21 7.95 -0.44 3.61
C LEU A 21 9.09 -0.23 4.61
N THR A 22 10.04 -1.15 4.62
CA THR A 22 11.19 -1.07 5.53
C THR A 22 12.03 0.18 5.25
N ARG A 23 12.35 0.44 3.98
CA ARG A 23 13.16 1.60 3.59
C ARG A 23 12.45 2.92 3.90
N LEU A 24 11.15 3.03 3.65
CA LEU A 24 10.34 4.21 4.02
C LEU A 24 10.35 4.44 5.55
N GLY A 25 10.18 3.36 6.32
CA GLY A 25 10.16 3.43 7.77
C GLY A 25 11.51 3.75 8.43
N THR A 26 12.61 3.57 7.69
CA THR A 26 13.99 3.71 8.21
C THR A 26 14.79 4.83 7.56
N VAL A 27 14.16 5.69 6.75
CA VAL A 27 14.84 6.85 6.16
C VAL A 27 15.51 7.69 7.24
N GLY A 28 16.81 7.95 7.07
CA GLY A 28 17.63 8.72 8.01
C GLY A 28 18.01 7.98 9.30
N LYS A 29 17.71 6.68 9.41
CA LYS A 29 18.06 5.86 10.58
C LYS A 29 19.03 4.76 10.18
N THR A 30 20.09 4.59 10.98
CA THR A 30 21.06 3.48 10.84
C THR A 30 20.77 2.35 11.82
N SER A 31 19.99 2.61 12.86
CA SER A 31 19.54 1.64 13.86
C SER A 31 18.19 2.05 14.42
N ILE A 32 17.46 1.09 14.92
CA ILE A 32 16.15 1.26 15.56
C ILE A 32 16.09 0.47 16.86
N ASN A 33 15.21 0.86 17.75
CA ASN A 33 15.08 0.19 19.04
C ASN A 33 14.28 -1.11 18.92
N LYS A 34 13.02 -0.99 18.49
CA LYS A 34 12.08 -2.12 18.34
C LYS A 34 11.31 -2.00 17.01
N VAL A 35 11.03 -3.15 16.42
CA VAL A 35 10.15 -3.29 15.24
C VAL A 35 8.87 -4.02 15.66
N TYR A 36 7.74 -3.60 15.11
CA TYR A 36 6.46 -4.24 15.35
C TYR A 36 5.65 -4.43 14.06
N ASP A 37 4.98 -5.56 13.96
CA ASP A 37 3.96 -5.85 12.94
C ASP A 37 2.69 -6.38 13.62
N PRO A 38 1.59 -5.61 13.63
CA PRO A 38 0.32 -6.00 14.25
C PRO A 38 -0.43 -7.14 13.54
N ALA A 39 0.01 -7.55 12.36
CA ALA A 39 -0.54 -8.67 11.58
C ALA A 39 0.58 -9.40 10.86
N CYS A 40 1.52 -9.95 11.65
CA CYS A 40 2.85 -10.32 11.17
C CYS A 40 2.87 -11.52 10.22
N GLY A 41 1.79 -12.28 10.13
CA GLY A 41 1.73 -13.42 9.25
C GLY A 41 2.89 -14.39 9.51
N SER A 42 3.62 -14.77 8.48
CA SER A 42 4.82 -15.61 8.58
C SER A 42 6.09 -14.85 9.02
N GLY A 43 6.01 -13.58 9.37
CA GLY A 43 7.13 -12.74 9.80
C GLY A 43 8.02 -12.20 8.67
N SER A 44 7.58 -12.29 7.43
CA SER A 44 8.39 -11.90 6.27
C SER A 44 8.77 -10.40 6.28
N LEU A 45 7.89 -9.53 6.74
CA LEU A 45 8.16 -8.10 6.91
C LEU A 45 9.21 -7.85 7.99
N LEU A 46 9.09 -8.49 9.15
CA LEU A 46 10.06 -8.39 10.24
C LEU A 46 11.46 -8.85 9.78
N LEU A 47 11.52 -9.98 9.06
CA LEU A 47 12.76 -10.49 8.49
C LEU A 47 13.37 -9.60 7.41
N LYS A 48 12.55 -8.87 6.65
CA LYS A 48 13.04 -7.90 5.66
C LYS A 48 13.78 -6.75 6.32
N VAL A 49 13.37 -6.31 7.51
CA VAL A 49 14.07 -5.26 8.26
C VAL A 49 15.52 -5.65 8.52
N ILE A 50 15.79 -6.91 8.84
CA ILE A 50 17.15 -7.42 9.03
C ILE A 50 17.98 -7.32 7.75
N LYS A 51 17.38 -7.65 6.60
CA LYS A 51 18.08 -7.57 5.31
C LYS A 51 18.42 -6.13 4.91
N VAL A 52 17.60 -5.17 5.30
CA VAL A 52 17.78 -3.75 4.94
C VAL A 52 18.73 -3.04 5.88
N LEU A 53 18.57 -3.22 7.19
CA LEU A 53 19.35 -2.51 8.22
C LEU A 53 20.55 -3.30 8.74
N GLY A 54 20.51 -4.61 8.66
CA GLY A 54 21.43 -5.50 9.35
C GLY A 54 20.89 -6.03 10.69
N LYS A 55 21.40 -7.18 11.12
CA LYS A 55 20.91 -7.90 12.30
C LYS A 55 21.06 -7.08 13.59
N ASP A 56 22.19 -6.40 13.77
CA ASP A 56 22.53 -5.65 14.98
C ASP A 56 21.88 -4.26 15.04
N ALA A 57 21.26 -3.82 13.97
CA ALA A 57 20.61 -2.51 13.90
C ALA A 57 19.30 -2.44 14.68
N VAL A 58 18.66 -3.59 14.96
CA VAL A 58 17.45 -3.68 15.81
C VAL A 58 17.87 -4.09 17.23
N ARG A 59 17.98 -3.09 18.12
CA ARG A 59 18.63 -3.28 19.41
C ARG A 59 17.87 -4.14 20.40
N LYS A 60 16.55 -3.93 20.53
CA LYS A 60 15.68 -4.60 21.51
C LYS A 60 14.77 -5.67 20.92
N GLY A 61 14.84 -5.87 19.60
CA GLY A 61 14.20 -7.01 18.95
C GLY A 61 12.93 -6.72 18.12
N PHE A 62 12.33 -7.82 17.73
CA PHE A 62 11.22 -7.90 16.78
C PHE A 62 9.96 -8.35 17.49
N TYR A 63 8.87 -7.65 17.26
CA TYR A 63 7.58 -7.90 17.89
C TYR A 63 6.52 -8.11 16.82
N GLY A 64 5.61 -9.02 17.07
CA GLY A 64 4.52 -9.29 16.13
C GLY A 64 3.32 -9.91 16.82
N GLN A 65 2.18 -9.79 16.18
CA GLN A 65 0.98 -10.49 16.61
C GLN A 65 0.26 -11.08 15.40
N GLU A 66 -0.24 -12.31 15.55
CA GLU A 66 -0.90 -13.08 14.50
C GLU A 66 -2.05 -13.88 15.09
N ILE A 67 -3.23 -13.79 14.49
CA ILE A 67 -4.44 -14.46 15.00
C ILE A 67 -4.44 -15.96 14.67
N ASN A 68 -3.83 -16.34 13.55
CA ASN A 68 -3.82 -17.73 13.09
C ASN A 68 -2.66 -18.52 13.71
N ILE A 69 -2.97 -19.55 14.50
CA ILE A 69 -1.97 -20.35 15.22
C ILE A 69 -0.96 -21.02 14.27
N THR A 70 -1.38 -21.47 13.08
CA THR A 70 -0.49 -22.10 12.12
C THR A 70 0.51 -21.10 11.56
N THR A 71 0.03 -19.93 11.18
CA THR A 71 0.85 -18.82 10.66
C THR A 71 1.76 -18.23 11.74
N TYR A 72 1.26 -18.12 12.98
CA TYR A 72 2.05 -17.75 14.16
C TYR A 72 3.25 -18.72 14.36
N ASN A 73 3.00 -20.04 14.34
CA ASN A 73 4.07 -21.02 14.47
C ASN A 73 5.08 -20.93 13.30
N LEU A 74 4.58 -20.68 12.08
CA LEU A 74 5.45 -20.48 10.93
C LEU A 74 6.34 -19.23 11.11
N CYS A 75 5.79 -18.14 11.64
CA CYS A 75 6.57 -16.93 11.96
C CYS A 75 7.73 -17.26 12.92
N ARG A 76 7.46 -17.96 14.00
CA ARG A 76 8.49 -18.34 14.98
C ARG A 76 9.56 -19.24 14.37
N ILE A 77 9.16 -20.23 13.57
CA ILE A 77 10.11 -21.10 12.84
C ILE A 77 10.99 -20.25 11.90
N ASN A 78 10.39 -19.31 11.18
CA ASN A 78 11.12 -18.43 10.28
C ASN A 78 12.14 -17.54 11.02
N MET A 79 11.80 -17.04 12.23
CA MET A 79 12.76 -16.30 13.04
C MET A 79 13.99 -17.15 13.37
N PHE A 80 13.80 -18.39 13.82
CA PHE A 80 14.90 -19.32 14.11
C PHE A 80 15.71 -19.68 12.85
N LEU A 81 15.06 -19.94 11.73
CA LEU A 81 15.74 -20.25 10.46
C LEU A 81 16.59 -19.08 9.92
N HIS A 82 16.34 -17.89 10.38
CA HIS A 82 17.12 -16.68 10.07
C HIS A 82 18.08 -16.27 11.19
N ASP A 83 18.43 -17.21 12.08
CA ASP A 83 19.36 -17.02 13.18
C ASP A 83 19.01 -15.85 14.11
N ILE A 84 17.72 -15.67 14.40
CA ILE A 84 17.25 -14.72 15.41
C ILE A 84 17.08 -15.46 16.73
N ASP A 85 17.82 -15.04 17.72
CA ASP A 85 17.76 -15.62 19.04
C ASP A 85 16.37 -15.43 19.68
N TYR A 86 15.95 -16.38 20.51
CA TYR A 86 14.61 -16.40 21.09
C TYR A 86 14.31 -15.17 21.97
N ASP A 87 15.33 -14.55 22.55
CA ASP A 87 15.25 -13.33 23.36
C ASP A 87 15.20 -12.03 22.52
N LYS A 88 15.37 -12.16 21.20
CA LYS A 88 15.35 -11.05 20.25
C LYS A 88 14.04 -10.94 19.49
N PHE A 89 13.08 -11.84 19.69
CA PHE A 89 11.76 -11.68 19.10
C PHE A 89 10.66 -12.12 20.07
N SER A 90 9.54 -11.42 20.03
CA SER A 90 8.33 -11.74 20.77
C SER A 90 7.14 -11.70 19.80
N VAL A 91 6.61 -12.87 19.49
CA VAL A 91 5.42 -13.01 18.64
C VAL A 91 4.30 -13.58 19.51
N ALA A 92 3.14 -12.95 19.48
CA ALA A 92 1.96 -13.38 20.21
C ALA A 92 0.90 -13.96 19.26
N CYS A 93 0.10 -14.91 19.77
CA CYS A 93 -1.00 -15.52 19.02
C CYS A 93 -2.33 -15.10 19.61
N ASP A 94 -2.90 -14.02 19.08
CA ASP A 94 -4.21 -13.51 19.49
C ASP A 94 -4.69 -12.41 18.52
N ASP A 95 -5.96 -11.98 18.67
CA ASP A 95 -6.52 -10.86 17.90
C ASP A 95 -5.94 -9.52 18.38
N THR A 96 -5.17 -8.88 17.53
CA THR A 96 -4.52 -7.59 17.79
C THR A 96 -5.50 -6.47 18.18
N LEU A 97 -6.68 -6.47 17.60
CA LEU A 97 -7.64 -5.39 17.81
C LEU A 97 -8.42 -5.52 19.12
N THR A 98 -8.71 -6.75 19.56
CA THR A 98 -9.51 -7.02 20.74
C THR A 98 -8.71 -7.55 21.92
N SER A 99 -7.56 -8.17 21.68
CA SER A 99 -6.69 -8.78 22.69
C SER A 99 -5.19 -8.52 22.36
N PRO A 100 -4.75 -7.26 22.33
CA PRO A 100 -3.36 -6.92 22.06
C PRO A 100 -2.45 -7.39 23.18
N GLN A 101 -1.32 -8.02 22.83
CA GLN A 101 -0.44 -8.69 23.80
C GLN A 101 0.83 -7.92 24.15
N HIS A 102 1.16 -6.84 23.43
CA HIS A 102 2.41 -6.08 23.60
C HIS A 102 2.22 -4.73 24.30
N TRP A 103 1.31 -4.64 25.27
CA TRP A 103 1.05 -3.43 26.05
C TRP A 103 2.29 -2.92 26.82
N ASP A 104 3.11 -3.83 27.33
CA ASP A 104 4.31 -3.49 28.09
C ASP A 104 5.54 -3.32 27.17
N ASP A 105 5.42 -3.70 25.92
CA ASP A 105 6.51 -3.63 24.93
C ASP A 105 6.50 -2.32 24.13
N GLU A 106 5.34 -1.64 24.02
CA GLU A 106 5.24 -0.36 23.33
C GLU A 106 6.06 0.74 24.06
N PRO A 107 6.45 1.85 23.41
CA PRO A 107 6.25 2.17 22.01
C PRO A 107 7.32 1.57 21.07
N PHE A 108 6.97 1.50 19.77
CA PHE A 108 7.83 0.98 18.71
C PHE A 108 8.37 2.09 17.80
N GLU A 109 9.67 2.05 17.47
CA GLU A 109 10.28 3.04 16.57
C GLU A 109 10.01 2.73 15.09
N LEU A 110 9.76 1.48 14.76
CA LEU A 110 9.35 1.07 13.42
C LEU A 110 8.13 0.15 13.52
N ILE A 111 7.09 0.51 12.79
CA ILE A 111 5.95 -0.37 12.54
C ILE A 111 5.86 -0.58 11.04
N VAL A 112 5.90 -1.84 10.60
CA VAL A 112 5.69 -2.23 9.21
C VAL A 112 4.59 -3.27 9.18
N SER A 113 3.59 -3.06 8.35
CA SER A 113 2.46 -3.98 8.31
C SER A 113 1.77 -4.02 6.94
N ASN A 114 1.26 -5.19 6.62
CA ASN A 114 0.27 -5.40 5.58
C ASN A 114 -0.93 -6.11 6.22
N PRO A 115 -1.79 -5.37 6.94
CA PRO A 115 -2.92 -5.96 7.63
C PRO A 115 -3.97 -6.49 6.64
N PRO A 116 -4.83 -7.43 7.04
CA PRO A 116 -5.87 -7.97 6.17
C PRO A 116 -6.87 -6.88 5.78
N TYR A 117 -7.26 -6.83 4.48
CA TYR A 117 -8.13 -5.79 3.95
C TYR A 117 -9.59 -6.09 4.16
N SER A 118 -10.34 -5.07 4.60
CA SER A 118 -11.81 -5.08 4.68
C SER A 118 -12.39 -6.30 5.40
N ILE A 119 -11.73 -6.79 6.43
CA ILE A 119 -12.25 -7.85 7.30
C ILE A 119 -13.20 -7.30 8.36
N LYS A 120 -14.12 -8.14 8.81
CA LYS A 120 -14.97 -7.85 9.97
C LYS A 120 -14.17 -7.92 11.26
N TRP A 121 -14.51 -7.07 12.21
CA TRP A 121 -13.96 -7.08 13.56
C TRP A 121 -15.05 -6.73 14.59
N ALA A 122 -14.73 -6.77 15.88
CA ALA A 122 -15.72 -6.50 16.94
C ALA A 122 -16.35 -5.09 16.85
N GLY A 123 -15.53 -4.05 16.56
CA GLY A 123 -16.03 -2.70 16.40
C GLY A 123 -16.93 -2.25 17.54
N ASP A 124 -18.07 -1.65 17.20
CA ASP A 124 -19.08 -1.15 18.12
C ASP A 124 -19.93 -2.25 18.81
N ASP A 125 -19.81 -3.50 18.39
CA ASP A 125 -20.40 -4.64 19.13
C ASP A 125 -19.70 -4.88 20.48
N ASN A 126 -18.46 -4.38 20.65
CA ASN A 126 -17.77 -4.40 21.93
C ASN A 126 -17.70 -2.98 22.54
N PRO A 127 -18.54 -2.66 23.54
CA PRO A 127 -18.64 -1.31 24.11
C PRO A 127 -17.37 -0.84 24.83
N ILE A 128 -16.44 -1.75 25.15
CA ILE A 128 -15.17 -1.39 25.78
C ILE A 128 -14.26 -0.67 24.78
N LEU A 129 -14.32 -1.04 23.51
CA LEU A 129 -13.42 -0.54 22.48
C LEU A 129 -13.56 0.96 22.22
N ILE A 130 -14.72 1.57 22.46
CA ILE A 130 -14.89 3.02 22.29
C ILE A 130 -14.05 3.83 23.29
N ASN A 131 -13.75 3.24 24.44
CA ASN A 131 -12.91 3.84 25.49
C ASN A 131 -11.47 3.31 25.46
N ASP A 132 -11.14 2.40 24.56
CA ASP A 132 -9.77 1.91 24.40
C ASP A 132 -8.86 3.05 23.98
N PRO A 133 -7.73 3.29 24.68
CA PRO A 133 -6.83 4.41 24.40
C PRO A 133 -6.25 4.39 22.98
N ARG A 134 -6.30 3.26 22.28
CA ARG A 134 -5.87 3.15 20.87
C ARG A 134 -6.88 3.79 19.92
N PHE A 135 -8.19 3.73 20.23
CA PHE A 135 -9.28 4.13 19.32
C PHE A 135 -10.02 5.38 19.81
N ALA A 136 -10.15 5.57 21.12
CA ALA A 136 -10.87 6.69 21.73
C ALA A 136 -10.50 8.07 21.20
N PRO A 137 -9.22 8.39 20.88
CA PRO A 137 -8.84 9.72 20.43
C PRO A 137 -9.52 10.19 19.14
N ALA A 138 -9.92 9.29 18.25
CA ALA A 138 -10.66 9.64 17.04
C ALA A 138 -12.16 9.91 17.29
N GLY A 139 -12.68 9.63 18.50
CA GLY A 139 -14.08 9.80 18.87
C GLY A 139 -15.05 8.87 18.13
N VAL A 140 -14.55 7.93 17.36
CA VAL A 140 -15.33 6.98 16.56
C VAL A 140 -14.52 5.71 16.31
N LEU A 141 -15.18 4.56 16.31
CA LEU A 141 -14.57 3.30 15.89
C LEU A 141 -14.61 3.14 14.37
N ALA A 142 -13.65 2.40 13.85
CA ALA A 142 -13.71 1.93 12.46
C ALA A 142 -14.98 1.09 12.24
N PRO A 143 -15.56 1.07 11.04
CA PRO A 143 -16.75 0.28 10.78
C PRO A 143 -16.52 -1.21 11.10
N LYS A 144 -17.45 -1.87 11.81
CA LYS A 144 -17.32 -3.30 12.15
C LYS A 144 -17.16 -4.23 10.95
N SER A 145 -17.59 -3.78 9.79
CA SER A 145 -17.42 -4.53 8.53
C SER A 145 -16.04 -4.39 7.91
N LYS A 146 -15.19 -3.46 8.43
CA LYS A 146 -13.90 -3.08 7.83
C LYS A 146 -12.91 -2.63 8.90
N ALA A 147 -12.02 -3.53 9.30
CA ALA A 147 -11.02 -3.29 10.34
C ALA A 147 -9.85 -2.39 9.92
N ASP A 148 -9.77 -2.01 8.65
CA ASP A 148 -8.59 -1.32 8.07
C ASP A 148 -8.14 -0.13 8.93
N MET A 149 -9.05 0.80 9.24
CA MET A 149 -8.73 1.98 10.06
C MET A 149 -8.47 1.64 11.54
N ALA A 150 -8.94 0.50 12.05
CA ALA A 150 -8.61 0.06 13.40
C ALA A 150 -7.12 -0.35 13.51
N PHE A 151 -6.58 -1.04 12.49
CA PHE A 151 -5.14 -1.33 12.42
C PHE A 151 -4.29 -0.07 12.32
N ILE A 152 -4.75 0.94 11.57
CA ILE A 152 -4.07 2.25 11.49
C ILE A 152 -4.03 2.93 12.86
N MET A 153 -5.17 3.01 13.57
CA MET A 153 -5.26 3.63 14.89
C MET A 153 -4.45 2.87 15.93
N HIS A 154 -4.48 1.53 15.92
CA HIS A 154 -3.65 0.70 16.77
C HIS A 154 -2.15 0.98 16.54
N SER A 155 -1.72 0.99 15.28
CA SER A 155 -0.33 1.28 14.93
C SER A 155 0.09 2.67 15.36
N LEU A 156 -0.75 3.68 15.15
CA LEU A 156 -0.47 5.05 15.61
C LEU A 156 -0.34 5.12 17.14
N ALA A 157 -1.25 4.47 17.87
CA ALA A 157 -1.21 4.47 19.34
C ALA A 157 0.12 3.95 19.87
N TRP A 158 0.60 2.84 19.33
CA TRP A 158 1.83 2.16 19.77
C TRP A 158 3.11 2.66 19.09
N LEU A 159 3.01 3.64 18.20
CA LEU A 159 4.16 4.27 17.56
C LEU A 159 4.90 5.17 18.56
N ALA A 160 6.23 5.07 18.60
CA ALA A 160 7.09 5.98 19.35
C ALA A 160 7.02 7.41 18.80
N SER A 161 7.31 8.41 19.62
CA SER A 161 7.31 9.81 19.19
C SER A 161 8.27 10.08 18.04
N ASN A 162 9.43 9.42 18.01
CA ASN A 162 10.41 9.46 16.92
C ASN A 162 10.23 8.31 15.91
N GLY A 163 9.15 7.56 16.00
CA GLY A 163 8.85 6.38 15.19
C GLY A 163 8.26 6.72 13.83
N THR A 164 8.33 5.73 12.95
CA THR A 164 7.67 5.74 11.64
C THR A 164 6.89 4.44 11.46
N ALA A 165 5.60 4.56 11.08
CA ALA A 165 4.80 3.41 10.66
C ALA A 165 4.58 3.48 9.15
N ALA A 166 4.87 2.38 8.45
CA ALA A 166 4.61 2.23 7.02
C ALA A 166 3.65 1.04 6.83
N ILE A 167 2.44 1.33 6.41
CA ILE A 167 1.33 0.37 6.41
C ILE A 167 0.71 0.28 5.02
N VAL A 168 0.60 -0.94 4.49
CA VAL A 168 -0.14 -1.17 3.24
C VAL A 168 -1.62 -1.06 3.51
N CYS A 169 -2.32 -0.34 2.66
CA CYS A 169 -3.71 -0.01 2.83
C CYS A 169 -4.53 -0.34 1.59
N PHE A 170 -5.78 -0.75 1.80
CA PHE A 170 -6.78 -0.78 0.75
C PHE A 170 -7.14 0.68 0.36
N PRO A 171 -7.14 1.04 -0.94
CA PRO A 171 -7.30 2.43 -1.36
C PRO A 171 -8.65 3.06 -0.93
N GLY A 172 -9.67 2.25 -0.73
CA GLY A 172 -10.99 2.73 -0.29
C GLY A 172 -10.98 3.51 1.02
N ILE A 173 -10.05 3.24 1.93
CA ILE A 173 -9.96 4.01 3.20
C ILE A 173 -9.56 5.47 2.98
N MET A 174 -9.01 5.80 1.82
CA MET A 174 -8.55 7.15 1.50
C MET A 174 -9.69 8.13 1.17
N TYR A 175 -10.86 7.63 0.73
CA TYR A 175 -11.95 8.49 0.26
C TYR A 175 -13.34 8.16 0.81
N ARG A 176 -13.55 6.97 1.43
CA ARG A 176 -14.86 6.60 1.97
C ARG A 176 -15.34 7.58 3.02
N SER A 177 -16.67 7.81 3.08
CA SER A 177 -17.34 8.65 4.06
C SER A 177 -17.57 7.94 5.41
N GLY A 178 -18.30 8.59 6.32
CA GLY A 178 -18.70 8.01 7.61
C GLY A 178 -17.56 7.97 8.63
N ALA A 179 -17.44 6.86 9.35
CA ALA A 179 -16.44 6.69 10.40
C ALA A 179 -15.00 6.76 9.88
N GLU A 180 -14.73 6.19 8.69
CA GLU A 180 -13.40 6.24 8.08
C GLU A 180 -12.98 7.68 7.77
N LYS A 181 -13.90 8.55 7.31
CA LYS A 181 -13.63 9.99 7.12
C LYS A 181 -13.29 10.69 8.44
N LYS A 182 -14.03 10.42 9.52
CA LYS A 182 -13.75 11.02 10.83
C LYS A 182 -12.37 10.62 11.37
N ILE A 183 -11.96 9.37 11.14
CA ILE A 183 -10.63 8.91 11.52
C ILE A 183 -9.56 9.60 10.66
N ARG A 184 -9.74 9.72 9.34
CA ARG A 184 -8.82 10.49 8.48
C ARG A 184 -8.71 11.95 8.93
N GLN A 185 -9.82 12.58 9.25
CA GLN A 185 -9.84 13.94 9.79
C GLN A 185 -9.01 14.03 11.06
N TYR A 186 -9.23 13.13 12.03
CA TYR A 186 -8.42 13.07 13.25
C TYR A 186 -6.92 12.94 12.94
N LEU A 187 -6.54 12.05 12.01
CA LEU A 187 -5.14 11.82 11.65
C LEU A 187 -4.50 13.05 10.99
N ILE A 188 -5.22 13.76 10.15
CA ILE A 188 -4.74 14.97 9.45
C ILE A 188 -4.69 16.16 10.41
N ASP A 189 -5.76 16.41 11.19
CA ASP A 189 -5.85 17.52 12.12
C ASP A 189 -4.76 17.47 13.21
N ASN A 190 -4.31 16.26 13.56
CA ASN A 190 -3.21 16.03 14.49
C ASN A 190 -1.84 15.83 13.81
N ASN A 191 -1.74 16.06 12.51
CA ASN A 191 -0.51 16.00 11.74
C ASN A 191 0.22 14.64 11.81
N PHE A 192 -0.52 13.51 11.82
CA PHE A 192 0.07 12.18 11.92
C PHE A 192 0.38 11.53 10.58
N ILE A 193 -0.29 11.92 9.49
CA ILE A 193 -0.02 11.38 8.15
C ILE A 193 1.14 12.14 7.52
N ASP A 194 2.24 11.42 7.28
CA ASP A 194 3.44 11.96 6.64
C ASP A 194 3.38 11.86 5.12
N SER A 195 2.96 10.69 4.61
CA SER A 195 2.86 10.45 3.17
C SER A 195 1.82 9.39 2.83
N ILE A 196 1.25 9.51 1.61
CA ILE A 196 0.43 8.49 0.96
C ILE A 196 1.09 8.16 -0.38
N ILE A 197 1.36 6.88 -0.62
CA ILE A 197 2.04 6.40 -1.82
C ILE A 197 1.13 5.42 -2.54
N GLN A 198 0.69 5.76 -3.75
CA GLN A 198 -0.06 4.85 -4.61
C GLN A 198 0.91 3.85 -5.23
N LEU A 199 0.61 2.56 -5.11
CA LEU A 199 1.38 1.48 -5.72
C LEU A 199 0.74 1.04 -7.06
N PRO A 200 1.51 0.39 -7.94
CA PRO A 200 0.98 -0.26 -9.12
C PRO A 200 -0.09 -1.30 -8.77
N ASP A 201 -1.00 -1.53 -9.70
CA ASP A 201 -1.92 -2.66 -9.64
C ASP A 201 -1.19 -4.00 -9.82
N ASN A 202 -1.88 -5.10 -9.62
CA ASN A 202 -1.35 -6.47 -9.85
C ASN A 202 0.01 -6.77 -9.20
N LEU A 203 0.40 -6.08 -8.12
CA LEU A 203 1.61 -6.41 -7.33
C LEU A 203 1.39 -7.64 -6.44
N PHE A 204 0.20 -7.77 -5.86
CA PHE A 204 -0.10 -8.83 -4.90
C PHE A 204 -0.70 -10.05 -5.60
N PHE A 205 -0.29 -11.25 -5.18
CA PHE A 205 -0.85 -12.48 -5.71
C PHE A 205 -2.33 -12.61 -5.35
N GLY A 206 -3.16 -12.92 -6.35
CA GLY A 206 -4.59 -13.19 -6.17
C GLY A 206 -5.49 -11.95 -6.15
N THR A 207 -4.95 -10.76 -6.38
CA THR A 207 -5.73 -9.53 -6.53
C THR A 207 -5.11 -8.60 -7.57
N SER A 208 -5.98 -7.93 -8.33
CA SER A 208 -5.59 -6.84 -9.24
C SER A 208 -5.69 -5.45 -8.59
N ILE A 209 -5.98 -5.38 -7.29
CA ILE A 209 -6.20 -4.09 -6.61
C ILE A 209 -4.89 -3.33 -6.51
N ALA A 210 -4.89 -2.08 -6.98
CA ALA A 210 -3.83 -1.14 -6.74
C ALA A 210 -3.88 -0.68 -5.28
N THR A 211 -2.97 -1.16 -4.44
CA THR A 211 -2.87 -0.79 -3.02
C THR A 211 -2.14 0.54 -2.85
N CYS A 212 -2.17 1.08 -1.65
CA CYS A 212 -1.37 2.25 -1.28
C CYS A 212 -0.63 2.01 0.04
N ILE A 213 0.40 2.82 0.29
CA ILE A 213 1.12 2.84 1.56
C ILE A 213 0.77 4.13 2.27
N MET A 214 0.34 4.03 3.53
CA MET A 214 0.22 5.16 4.45
C MET A 214 1.43 5.18 5.36
N VAL A 215 2.13 6.33 5.41
CA VAL A 215 3.24 6.55 6.33
C VAL A 215 2.79 7.48 7.43
N LEU A 216 2.91 7.02 8.68
CA LEU A 216 2.56 7.78 9.88
C LEU A 216 3.81 8.17 10.66
N LYS A 217 3.80 9.39 11.21
CA LYS A 217 4.80 9.90 12.15
C LYS A 217 4.12 10.75 13.22
N LYS A 218 4.57 10.68 14.47
CA LYS A 218 4.08 11.55 15.56
C LYS A 218 4.82 12.87 15.65
N CYS A 219 6.06 12.92 15.19
CA CYS A 219 6.91 14.11 15.24
C CYS A 219 7.26 14.54 13.81
N LYS A 220 6.48 15.44 13.24
CA LYS A 220 6.74 16.08 11.95
C LYS A 220 7.20 17.52 12.17
N THR A 221 8.04 18.03 11.28
CA THR A 221 8.57 19.39 11.32
C THR A 221 7.68 20.40 10.60
N ASP A 222 6.78 19.92 9.74
CA ASP A 222 5.81 20.73 8.98
C ASP A 222 4.41 20.12 9.05
N ASN A 223 3.42 20.84 8.55
CA ASN A 223 2.02 20.41 8.48
C ASN A 223 1.62 20.02 7.04
N LYS A 224 2.53 19.40 6.30
CA LYS A 224 2.30 19.00 4.93
C LYS A 224 2.28 17.47 4.81
N THR A 225 1.50 16.97 3.86
CA THR A 225 1.43 15.54 3.51
C THR A 225 1.96 15.35 2.10
N LEU A 226 2.90 14.42 1.93
CA LEU A 226 3.46 14.08 0.62
C LEU A 226 2.62 12.98 -0.04
N PHE A 227 2.12 13.24 -1.23
CA PHE A 227 1.46 12.27 -2.09
C PHE A 227 2.41 11.84 -3.19
N ILE A 228 2.56 10.53 -3.41
CA ILE A 228 3.40 9.95 -4.47
C ILE A 228 2.56 9.01 -5.32
N ASP A 229 2.50 9.25 -6.61
CA ASP A 229 1.90 8.33 -7.57
C ASP A 229 2.97 7.44 -8.20
N ALA A 230 3.13 6.25 -7.63
CA ALA A 230 4.01 5.21 -8.16
C ALA A 230 3.26 4.15 -8.98
N SER A 231 2.03 4.44 -9.44
CA SER A 231 1.19 3.48 -10.16
C SER A 231 1.84 2.94 -11.44
N ASN A 232 2.72 3.72 -12.07
CA ASN A 232 3.46 3.36 -13.28
C ASN A 232 4.88 2.86 -13.00
N GLU A 233 5.33 2.84 -11.74
CA GLU A 233 6.68 2.44 -11.35
C GLU A 233 6.78 0.92 -11.20
N CYS A 234 6.70 0.19 -12.30
CA CYS A 234 6.81 -1.27 -12.29
C CYS A 234 7.25 -1.82 -13.64
N ILE A 235 7.64 -3.09 -13.62
CA ILE A 235 7.78 -3.92 -14.80
C ILE A 235 6.75 -5.04 -14.77
N LYS A 236 6.26 -5.44 -15.94
CA LYS A 236 5.36 -6.58 -16.06
C LYS A 236 6.15 -7.88 -16.08
N VAL A 237 5.85 -8.79 -15.15
CA VAL A 237 6.45 -10.11 -15.07
C VAL A 237 5.33 -11.14 -15.16
N THR A 238 5.16 -11.74 -16.33
CA THR A 238 4.03 -12.64 -16.63
C THR A 238 2.67 -11.95 -16.42
N ASN A 239 1.90 -12.38 -15.42
CA ASN A 239 0.57 -11.83 -15.11
C ASN A 239 0.59 -10.79 -13.98
N ASN A 240 1.74 -10.57 -13.34
CA ASN A 240 1.87 -9.65 -12.22
C ASN A 240 2.83 -8.50 -12.55
N ASN A 241 2.61 -7.38 -11.91
CA ASN A 241 3.58 -6.28 -11.89
C ASN A 241 4.61 -6.51 -10.77
N LYS A 242 5.78 -5.93 -10.92
CA LYS A 242 6.87 -6.03 -9.94
C LYS A 242 7.62 -4.71 -9.86
N LEU A 243 7.93 -4.28 -8.63
CA LEU A 243 8.82 -3.14 -8.40
C LEU A 243 10.28 -3.58 -8.62
N THR A 244 11.03 -2.81 -9.40
CA THR A 244 12.47 -2.99 -9.52
C THR A 244 13.21 -2.26 -8.40
N PRO A 245 14.49 -2.55 -8.16
CA PRO A 245 15.30 -1.77 -7.22
C PRO A 245 15.33 -0.27 -7.55
N GLU A 246 15.33 0.09 -8.82
CA GLU A 246 15.31 1.47 -9.31
C GLU A 246 13.98 2.15 -8.99
N ASN A 247 12.85 1.46 -9.17
CA ASN A 247 11.53 1.98 -8.80
C ASN A 247 11.46 2.25 -7.28
N ILE A 248 11.93 1.29 -6.47
CA ILE A 248 11.98 1.44 -5.01
C ILE A 248 12.87 2.64 -4.64
N GLN A 249 14.05 2.75 -5.26
CA GLN A 249 14.98 3.86 -4.99
C GLN A 249 14.35 5.21 -5.33
N LYS A 250 13.70 5.34 -6.49
CA LYS A 250 13.00 6.57 -6.90
C LYS A 250 11.94 6.99 -5.88
N ILE A 251 11.09 6.04 -5.44
CA ILE A 251 10.05 6.31 -4.44
C ILE A 251 10.68 6.77 -3.11
N VAL A 252 11.71 6.05 -2.64
CA VAL A 252 12.38 6.35 -1.36
C VAL A 252 13.12 7.68 -1.42
N ASP A 253 13.78 8.01 -2.53
CA ASP A 253 14.49 9.29 -2.69
C ASP A 253 13.52 10.47 -2.70
N THR A 254 12.42 10.36 -3.43
CA THR A 254 11.35 11.39 -3.45
C THR A 254 10.73 11.57 -2.07
N PHE A 255 10.46 10.46 -1.37
CA PHE A 255 9.97 10.49 0.00
C PHE A 255 10.96 11.16 0.97
N ALA A 256 12.25 10.80 0.90
CA ALA A 256 13.29 11.32 1.79
C ALA A 256 13.54 12.82 1.60
N LYS A 257 13.54 13.27 0.34
CA LYS A 257 13.73 14.69 -0.03
C LYS A 257 12.46 15.52 0.14
N ARG A 258 11.29 14.88 0.26
CA ARG A 258 9.96 15.52 0.20
C ARG A 258 9.80 16.38 -1.05
N GLU A 259 10.27 15.84 -2.17
CA GLU A 259 10.41 16.55 -3.43
C GLU A 259 9.07 16.57 -4.18
N GLU A 260 8.75 17.73 -4.76
CA GLU A 260 7.59 17.89 -5.64
C GLU A 260 8.04 17.64 -7.08
N VAL A 261 7.49 16.60 -7.69
CA VAL A 261 7.87 16.17 -9.05
C VAL A 261 6.61 16.11 -9.91
N PRO A 262 6.55 16.82 -11.05
CA PRO A 262 5.41 16.79 -11.95
C PRO A 262 4.98 15.35 -12.29
N HIS A 263 3.69 15.08 -12.26
CA HIS A 263 3.06 13.78 -12.56
C HIS A 263 3.51 12.61 -11.66
N PHE A 264 4.29 12.88 -10.60
CA PHE A 264 4.80 11.83 -9.72
C PHE A 264 4.58 12.12 -8.23
N SER A 265 4.81 13.35 -7.78
CA SER A 265 4.62 13.68 -6.35
C SER A 265 4.14 15.12 -6.14
N HIS A 266 3.31 15.29 -5.10
CA HIS A 266 2.80 16.59 -4.67
C HIS A 266 2.87 16.72 -3.14
N LEU A 267 3.33 17.88 -2.66
CA LEU A 267 3.43 18.16 -1.23
C LEU A 267 2.27 19.06 -0.79
N ALA A 268 1.13 18.44 -0.46
CA ALA A 268 -0.09 19.13 -0.11
C ALA A 268 -0.01 19.81 1.26
N ALA A 269 -0.45 21.06 1.34
CA ALA A 269 -0.66 21.76 2.60
C ALA A 269 -1.93 21.25 3.31
N TYR A 270 -2.01 21.48 4.63
CA TYR A 270 -3.19 21.12 5.43
C TYR A 270 -4.50 21.70 4.85
N GLU A 271 -4.50 22.98 4.47
CA GLU A 271 -5.64 23.69 3.94
C GLU A 271 -6.15 23.08 2.63
N GLU A 272 -5.25 22.55 1.80
CA GLU A 272 -5.59 21.85 0.57
C GLU A 272 -6.32 20.54 0.85
N ILE A 273 -5.86 19.78 1.85
CA ILE A 273 -6.51 18.52 2.27
C ILE A 273 -7.89 18.79 2.85
N VAL A 274 -8.03 19.83 3.67
CA VAL A 274 -9.33 20.27 4.21
C VAL A 274 -10.29 20.66 3.08
N LYS A 275 -9.81 21.44 2.10
CA LYS A 275 -10.60 21.84 0.91
C LYS A 275 -11.09 20.65 0.10
N ASN A 276 -10.29 19.59 0.05
CA ASN A 276 -10.63 18.31 -0.61
C ASN A 276 -11.41 17.35 0.32
N ASP A 277 -12.04 17.89 1.39
CA ASP A 277 -12.92 17.15 2.28
C ASP A 277 -12.23 15.92 2.93
N TYR A 278 -10.94 16.05 3.26
CA TYR A 278 -10.11 14.96 3.82
C TYR A 278 -10.04 13.72 2.92
N ASN A 279 -10.22 13.89 1.62
CA ASN A 279 -9.92 12.86 0.64
C ASN A 279 -8.41 12.72 0.52
N LEU A 280 -7.88 11.51 0.68
CA LEU A 280 -6.45 11.20 0.63
C LEU A 280 -6.08 10.34 -0.58
N SER A 281 -6.96 10.24 -1.58
CA SER A 281 -6.62 9.56 -2.84
C SER A 281 -5.51 10.31 -3.56
N VAL A 282 -4.44 9.61 -3.93
CA VAL A 282 -3.27 10.23 -4.59
C VAL A 282 -3.67 10.95 -5.87
N SER A 283 -4.59 10.38 -6.66
CA SER A 283 -5.11 10.99 -7.90
C SER A 283 -5.83 12.33 -7.70
N THR A 284 -6.15 12.71 -6.45
CA THR A 284 -6.72 14.04 -6.15
C THR A 284 -5.64 15.13 -6.13
N TYR A 285 -4.38 14.75 -5.87
CA TYR A 285 -3.25 15.66 -5.66
C TYR A 285 -2.18 15.55 -6.74
N VAL A 286 -2.01 14.38 -7.32
CA VAL A 286 -1.03 14.13 -8.38
C VAL A 286 -1.77 13.90 -9.70
N GLU A 287 -1.64 14.83 -10.61
CA GLU A 287 -2.22 14.75 -11.95
C GLU A 287 -1.35 13.83 -12.82
N GLN A 288 -1.96 12.78 -13.36
CA GLN A 288 -1.23 11.87 -14.26
C GLN A 288 -0.91 12.56 -15.58
N GLU A 289 0.20 12.19 -16.19
CA GLU A 289 0.55 12.65 -17.53
C GLU A 289 -0.52 12.19 -18.53
N ASP A 290 -1.05 13.11 -19.30
CA ASP A 290 -1.99 12.80 -20.38
C ASP A 290 -1.24 12.16 -21.56
N THR A 291 -1.12 10.82 -21.49
CA THR A 291 -0.48 10.01 -22.54
C THR A 291 -1.42 9.69 -23.71
N ARG A 292 -2.64 10.25 -23.74
CA ARG A 292 -3.54 10.03 -24.86
C ARG A 292 -2.92 10.62 -26.13
N GLU A 293 -2.77 9.79 -27.15
CA GLU A 293 -2.38 10.27 -28.46
C GLU A 293 -3.36 11.36 -28.92
N VAL A 294 -2.81 12.52 -29.28
CA VAL A 294 -3.61 13.54 -29.95
C VAL A 294 -3.95 13.01 -31.33
N ILE A 295 -5.14 12.41 -31.43
CA ILE A 295 -5.63 11.88 -32.71
C ILE A 295 -5.87 13.08 -33.62
N ASP A 296 -5.02 13.23 -34.64
CA ASP A 296 -5.28 14.14 -35.74
C ASP A 296 -6.41 13.56 -36.62
N ILE A 297 -7.63 14.02 -36.35
CA ILE A 297 -8.84 13.57 -37.06
C ILE A 297 -8.72 13.81 -38.56
N VAL A 298 -8.05 14.87 -38.99
CA VAL A 298 -7.87 15.18 -40.40
C VAL A 298 -6.98 14.13 -41.07
N LYS A 299 -5.86 13.78 -40.41
CA LYS A 299 -4.95 12.77 -40.89
C LYS A 299 -5.59 11.39 -40.92
N LEU A 300 -6.32 11.03 -39.86
CA LEU A 300 -7.02 9.75 -39.75
C LEU A 300 -8.11 9.61 -40.83
N ASN A 301 -8.87 10.67 -41.08
CA ASN A 301 -9.88 10.67 -42.15
C ASN A 301 -9.24 10.50 -43.54
N ALA A 302 -8.09 11.15 -43.80
CA ALA A 302 -7.36 10.98 -45.05
C ALA A 302 -6.86 9.53 -45.24
N GLU A 303 -6.35 8.92 -44.18
CA GLU A 303 -5.94 7.50 -44.20
C GLU A 303 -7.15 6.55 -44.44
N ILE A 304 -8.29 6.85 -43.83
CA ILE A 304 -9.52 6.08 -44.04
C ILE A 304 -9.98 6.20 -45.52
N GLU A 305 -9.97 7.41 -46.10
CA GLU A 305 -10.34 7.61 -47.52
C GLU A 305 -9.41 6.83 -48.47
N GLU A 306 -8.10 6.81 -48.20
CA GLU A 306 -7.15 6.04 -48.98
C GLU A 306 -7.40 4.53 -48.89
N ILE A 307 -7.68 4.02 -47.69
CA ILE A 307 -8.03 2.60 -47.47
C ILE A 307 -9.31 2.21 -48.21
N VAL A 308 -10.36 3.03 -48.11
CA VAL A 308 -11.65 2.78 -48.80
C VAL A 308 -11.46 2.74 -50.32
N LYS A 309 -10.70 3.68 -50.86
CA LYS A 309 -10.36 3.72 -52.29
C LYS A 309 -9.66 2.46 -52.75
N ARG A 310 -8.67 2.01 -51.99
CA ARG A 310 -7.92 0.78 -52.27
C ARG A 310 -8.80 -0.47 -52.15
N GLU A 311 -9.75 -0.48 -51.22
CA GLU A 311 -10.74 -1.56 -51.08
C GLU A 311 -11.65 -1.63 -52.32
N GLU A 312 -12.14 -0.50 -52.84
CA GLU A 312 -12.94 -0.43 -54.06
C GLU A 312 -12.17 -0.94 -55.27
N GLU A 313 -10.92 -0.53 -55.44
CA GLU A 313 -10.06 -1.02 -56.53
C GLU A 313 -9.87 -2.56 -56.49
N LEU A 314 -9.63 -3.10 -55.27
CA LEU A 314 -9.50 -4.55 -55.10
C LEU A 314 -10.81 -5.31 -55.37
N ARG A 315 -11.93 -4.76 -54.94
CA ARG A 315 -13.27 -5.33 -55.25
C ARG A 315 -13.57 -5.34 -56.71
N GLU A 316 -13.18 -4.30 -57.45
CA GLU A 316 -13.36 -4.23 -58.91
C GLU A 316 -12.44 -5.23 -59.62
N ALA A 317 -11.20 -5.37 -59.21
CA ALA A 317 -10.28 -6.39 -59.72
C ALA A 317 -10.81 -7.83 -59.52
N ILE A 318 -11.37 -8.11 -58.34
CA ILE A 318 -11.99 -9.39 -58.05
C ILE A 318 -13.22 -9.65 -58.96
N ARG A 319 -14.07 -8.63 -59.17
CA ARG A 319 -15.24 -8.77 -60.07
C ARG A 319 -14.78 -9.07 -61.51
N ASN A 320 -13.74 -8.41 -61.98
CA ASN A 320 -13.20 -8.66 -63.34
C ASN A 320 -12.64 -10.08 -63.46
N ILE A 321 -11.91 -10.57 -62.50
CA ILE A 321 -11.42 -11.96 -62.47
C ILE A 321 -12.57 -12.97 -62.48
N ILE A 322 -13.61 -12.72 -61.68
CA ILE A 322 -14.80 -13.60 -61.63
C ILE A 322 -15.48 -13.60 -63.02
N ALA A 323 -15.67 -12.43 -63.64
CA ALA A 323 -16.26 -12.33 -64.97
C ALA A 323 -15.45 -13.07 -66.05
N GLU A 324 -14.10 -13.00 -65.99
CA GLU A 324 -13.24 -13.77 -66.92
C GLU A 324 -13.37 -15.27 -66.72
N ILE A 325 -13.55 -15.76 -65.49
CA ILE A 325 -13.76 -17.18 -65.16
C ILE A 325 -15.14 -17.67 -65.64
N GLU A 326 -16.18 -16.82 -65.57
CA GLU A 326 -17.54 -17.15 -66.00
C GLU A 326 -17.69 -17.15 -67.53
N VAL A 327 -16.92 -16.34 -68.24
CA VAL A 327 -16.96 -16.30 -69.73
C VAL A 327 -16.09 -17.42 -70.33
N GLY A 328 -15.17 -18.01 -69.59
CA GLY A 328 -14.33 -19.13 -70.02
C GLY A 328 -14.93 -20.52 -69.86
N LYS A 329 -16.22 -20.61 -69.52
CA LYS A 329 -17.03 -21.82 -69.56
C LYS A 329 -17.97 -21.75 -70.71
#